data_c9b4f8221ec62a6280a2159bcb6fccde
#
_entry.id   c9b4f8221ec62a6280a2159bcb6fccde
#
_cell.length_a   1.000
_cell.length_b   1.000
_cell.length_c   1.000
_cell.angle_alpha   90.00
_cell.angle_beta   90.00
_cell.angle_gamma   90.00
#
_symmetry.space_group_name_H-M   'P 1'
#
loop_
_entity.id
_entity.type
_entity.pdbx_description
1 polymer ?
#
loop_
_entity_poly.entity_id
_entity_poly.type
_entity_poly.pdbx_seq_one_letter_code
_entity_poly.pdbx_strand_id
1 'polypeptide(L)'
;MIIFPAIDIKNGSCVRLYKGDMNTAEKVADDFLSAADSFYSCGAKWIHMVDLDGAVKGEKVNSDIFTTVAEKTGLRVELGGGIRTMADVEYYLSRGISRVIIGSAALKNPDLVREAAKKYGEKVAVGIDARRGMVAAEGWLETSDISYIELAKRMENVGVRYIIYTDIDCDGMLSGPNLRELTLLNDAVSCNITASGGIKDSGDIKALKDAGLYGAICGRSIYKGTLDLREALEICRE
;
A
#
# COMPACT_ATOMS: atom_id res chain seq x y z
N MET A 1 -14.73 -1.92 -6.38
CA MET A 1 -13.38 -1.42 -5.99
C MET A 1 -13.20 -1.56 -4.48
N ILE A 2 -12.00 -1.89 -3.97
CA ILE A 2 -11.73 -2.04 -2.52
C ILE A 2 -11.14 -0.75 -1.97
N ILE A 3 -11.64 -0.29 -0.81
CA ILE A 3 -11.02 0.79 -0.04
C ILE A 3 -10.12 0.18 1.03
N PHE A 4 -8.88 0.62 1.07
CA PHE A 4 -7.85 0.26 2.04
C PHE A 4 -7.57 1.48 2.93
N PRO A 5 -8.25 1.65 4.07
CA PRO A 5 -7.79 2.62 5.07
C PRO A 5 -6.38 2.24 5.50
N ALA A 6 -5.53 3.23 5.81
CA ALA A 6 -4.12 2.96 5.98
C ALA A 6 -3.57 3.45 7.33
N ILE A 7 -2.67 2.65 7.93
CA ILE A 7 -1.89 2.97 9.13
C ILE A 7 -0.41 2.72 8.83
N ASP A 8 0.41 3.77 8.97
CA ASP A 8 1.86 3.65 8.94
C ASP A 8 2.40 3.63 10.38
N ILE A 9 3.34 2.73 10.64
CA ILE A 9 3.98 2.60 11.96
C ILE A 9 5.43 3.05 11.89
N LYS A 10 5.80 3.96 12.79
CA LYS A 10 7.17 4.40 13.03
C LYS A 10 7.44 4.51 14.52
N ASN A 11 8.50 3.86 15.00
CA ASN A 11 8.85 3.79 16.42
C ASN A 11 7.65 3.38 17.31
N GLY A 12 6.86 2.39 16.85
CA GLY A 12 5.68 1.89 17.56
C GLY A 12 4.45 2.81 17.53
N SER A 13 4.48 3.93 16.83
CA SER A 13 3.40 4.92 16.78
C SER A 13 2.74 4.99 15.40
N CYS A 14 1.43 5.28 15.39
CA CYS A 14 0.68 5.56 14.16
C CYS A 14 1.05 6.95 13.64
N VAL A 15 1.62 7.01 12.44
CA VAL A 15 2.08 8.27 11.86
C VAL A 15 1.61 8.45 10.42
N ARG A 16 1.76 9.67 9.91
CA ARG A 16 1.71 10.00 8.49
C ARG A 16 2.91 10.84 8.13
N LEU A 17 3.45 10.55 6.96
CA LEU A 17 4.55 11.31 6.38
C LEU A 17 4.01 12.31 5.35
N TYR A 18 4.81 13.32 5.06
CA TYR A 18 4.60 14.23 3.94
C TYR A 18 5.61 13.87 2.86
N LYS A 19 5.13 13.43 1.68
CA LYS A 19 5.97 12.95 0.56
C LYS A 19 7.02 11.91 0.99
N GLY A 20 6.68 11.05 1.95
CA GLY A 20 7.57 10.01 2.45
C GLY A 20 8.77 10.48 3.29
N ASP A 21 8.90 11.77 3.57
CA ASP A 21 10.01 12.27 4.40
C ASP A 21 9.84 11.83 5.86
N MET A 22 10.74 10.98 6.32
CA MET A 22 10.76 10.41 7.66
C MET A 22 10.82 11.45 8.78
N ASN A 23 11.34 12.67 8.48
CA ASN A 23 11.45 13.77 9.45
C ASN A 23 10.11 14.52 9.63
N THR A 24 9.15 14.30 8.75
CA THR A 24 7.82 14.94 8.79
C THR A 24 6.77 14.08 9.48
N ALA A 25 7.16 13.02 10.17
CA ALA A 25 6.24 12.10 10.82
C ALA A 25 5.32 12.84 11.82
N GLU A 26 4.03 12.92 11.46
CA GLU A 26 2.96 13.46 12.30
C GLU A 26 2.19 12.29 12.92
N LYS A 27 2.08 12.26 14.27
CA LYS A 27 1.26 11.27 14.95
C LYS A 27 -0.22 11.52 14.63
N VAL A 28 -0.93 10.48 14.17
CA VAL A 28 -2.32 10.60 13.68
C VAL A 28 -3.32 9.80 14.51
N ALA A 29 -2.86 8.88 15.33
CA ALA A 29 -3.69 8.14 16.29
C ALA A 29 -2.87 7.79 17.53
N ASP A 30 -3.55 7.66 18.68
CA ASP A 30 -2.91 7.32 19.94
C ASP A 30 -2.61 5.83 20.07
N ASP A 31 -3.48 5.00 19.50
CA ASP A 31 -3.40 3.55 19.55
C ASP A 31 -3.78 2.92 18.20
N PHE A 32 -2.97 1.98 17.73
CA PHE A 32 -3.15 1.32 16.45
C PHE A 32 -4.36 0.38 16.43
N LEU A 33 -4.68 -0.28 17.54
CA LEU A 33 -5.86 -1.15 17.62
C LEU A 33 -7.15 -0.33 17.55
N SER A 34 -7.24 0.75 18.33
CA SER A 34 -8.40 1.64 18.30
C SER A 34 -8.61 2.24 16.91
N ALA A 35 -7.54 2.60 16.21
CA ALA A 35 -7.64 3.08 14.83
C ALA A 35 -8.16 1.98 13.89
N ALA A 36 -7.61 0.77 13.97
CA ALA A 36 -8.04 -0.37 13.16
C ALA A 36 -9.49 -0.78 13.47
N ASP A 37 -9.90 -0.82 14.74
CA ASP A 37 -11.28 -1.10 15.14
C ASP A 37 -12.27 -0.05 14.65
N SER A 38 -11.86 1.23 14.60
CA SER A 38 -12.68 2.28 14.02
C SER A 38 -12.93 2.05 12.52
N PHE A 39 -11.92 1.61 11.78
CA PHE A 39 -12.06 1.28 10.36
C PHE A 39 -12.95 0.05 10.14
N TYR A 40 -12.77 -0.99 10.97
CA TYR A 40 -13.65 -2.16 10.95
C TYR A 40 -15.12 -1.79 11.23
N SER A 41 -15.35 -0.95 12.23
CA SER A 41 -16.68 -0.46 12.61
C SER A 41 -17.34 0.42 11.54
N CYS A 42 -16.56 1.08 10.68
CA CYS A 42 -17.05 1.76 9.48
C CYS A 42 -17.46 0.79 8.37
N GLY A 43 -17.06 -0.49 8.44
CA GLY A 43 -17.39 -1.53 7.45
C GLY A 43 -16.23 -1.92 6.53
N ALA A 44 -15.02 -1.40 6.75
CA ALA A 44 -13.84 -1.82 6.02
C ALA A 44 -13.61 -3.33 6.19
N LYS A 45 -13.10 -3.97 5.14
CA LYS A 45 -12.73 -5.40 5.14
C LYS A 45 -11.22 -5.59 5.08
N TRP A 46 -10.52 -4.59 4.61
CA TRP A 46 -9.08 -4.56 4.47
C TRP A 46 -8.50 -3.35 5.18
N ILE A 47 -7.24 -3.47 5.57
CA ILE A 47 -6.40 -2.39 6.05
C ILE A 47 -5.03 -2.49 5.38
N HIS A 48 -4.49 -1.35 4.94
CA HIS A 48 -3.13 -1.23 4.47
C HIS A 48 -2.23 -0.79 5.62
N MET A 49 -1.13 -1.51 5.87
CA MET A 49 -0.20 -1.15 6.93
C MET A 49 1.24 -1.14 6.42
N VAL A 50 2.05 -0.22 6.94
CA VAL A 50 3.46 -0.10 6.56
C VAL A 50 4.35 -0.04 7.80
N ASP A 51 5.38 -0.90 7.83
CA ASP A 51 6.50 -0.79 8.75
C ASP A 51 7.54 0.19 8.20
N LEU A 52 7.46 1.47 8.61
CA LEU A 52 8.39 2.49 8.15
C LEU A 52 9.80 2.26 8.68
N ASP A 53 9.95 1.76 9.89
CA ASP A 53 11.25 1.40 10.46
C ASP A 53 11.85 0.20 9.72
N GLY A 54 11.00 -0.81 9.41
CA GLY A 54 11.37 -1.97 8.61
C GLY A 54 11.77 -1.60 7.19
N ALA A 55 11.08 -0.65 6.58
CA ALA A 55 11.43 -0.16 5.23
C ALA A 55 12.85 0.40 5.17
N VAL A 56 13.26 1.13 6.21
CA VAL A 56 14.62 1.70 6.31
C VAL A 56 15.66 0.64 6.67
N LYS A 57 15.40 -0.13 7.74
CA LYS A 57 16.38 -1.09 8.30
C LYS A 57 16.45 -2.40 7.52
N GLY A 58 15.39 -2.79 6.82
CA GLY A 58 15.27 -4.11 6.20
C GLY A 58 15.03 -5.23 7.19
N GLU A 59 14.47 -4.91 8.34
CA GLU A 59 14.20 -5.83 9.45
C GLU A 59 12.73 -5.73 9.87
N LYS A 60 12.23 -6.73 10.58
CA LYS A 60 10.85 -6.77 11.12
C LYS A 60 10.77 -6.03 12.45
N VAL A 61 10.77 -4.69 12.41
CA VAL A 61 10.89 -3.87 13.64
C VAL A 61 9.60 -3.84 14.44
N ASN A 62 8.46 -3.63 13.76
CA ASN A 62 7.16 -3.47 14.42
C ASN A 62 6.23 -4.67 14.18
N SER A 63 6.78 -5.86 13.93
CA SER A 63 6.03 -7.05 13.51
C SER A 63 4.85 -7.41 14.42
N ASP A 64 5.01 -7.25 15.73
CA ASP A 64 3.98 -7.61 16.71
C ASP A 64 2.73 -6.72 16.59
N ILE A 65 2.89 -5.47 16.17
CA ILE A 65 1.77 -4.56 15.93
C ILE A 65 0.88 -5.11 14.82
N PHE A 66 1.47 -5.45 13.68
CA PHE A 66 0.74 -5.91 12.49
C PHE A 66 0.06 -7.26 12.71
N THR A 67 0.74 -8.18 13.38
CA THR A 67 0.18 -9.49 13.72
C THR A 67 -0.94 -9.37 14.75
N THR A 68 -0.82 -8.43 15.70
CA THR A 68 -1.88 -8.13 16.68
C THR A 68 -3.13 -7.58 15.98
N VAL A 69 -2.99 -6.67 15.02
CA VAL A 69 -4.13 -6.16 14.23
C VAL A 69 -4.80 -7.30 13.46
N ALA A 70 -4.02 -8.15 12.79
CA ALA A 70 -4.54 -9.28 12.04
C ALA A 70 -5.29 -10.30 12.93
N GLU A 71 -4.83 -10.51 14.17
CA GLU A 71 -5.43 -11.44 15.11
C GLU A 71 -6.67 -10.88 15.81
N LYS A 72 -6.62 -9.60 16.22
CA LYS A 72 -7.64 -9.02 17.11
C LYS A 72 -8.74 -8.26 16.40
N THR A 73 -8.53 -7.84 15.17
CA THR A 73 -9.56 -7.15 14.38
C THR A 73 -10.13 -8.09 13.32
N GLY A 74 -11.31 -7.81 12.80
CA GLY A 74 -11.87 -8.56 11.66
C GLY A 74 -11.30 -8.14 10.30
N LEU A 75 -10.24 -7.32 10.27
CA LEU A 75 -9.65 -6.79 9.05
C LEU A 75 -8.65 -7.76 8.43
N ARG A 76 -8.67 -7.84 7.10
CA ARG A 76 -7.57 -8.43 6.34
C ARG A 76 -6.45 -7.42 6.22
N VAL A 77 -5.27 -7.77 6.71
CA VAL A 77 -4.10 -6.89 6.68
C VAL A 77 -3.29 -7.13 5.41
N GLU A 78 -3.06 -6.08 4.60
CA GLU A 78 -1.96 -6.07 3.65
C GLU A 78 -0.81 -5.23 4.22
N LEU A 79 0.39 -5.79 4.20
CA LEU A 79 1.55 -5.25 4.90
C LEU A 79 2.73 -5.03 3.98
N GLY A 80 3.27 -3.80 4.00
CA GLY A 80 4.53 -3.42 3.38
C GLY A 80 5.57 -2.97 4.40
N GLY A 81 6.80 -2.76 3.93
CA GLY A 81 7.93 -2.27 4.74
C GLY A 81 8.88 -3.37 5.18
N GLY A 82 10.09 -3.39 4.58
CA GLY A 82 11.18 -4.28 4.97
C GLY A 82 11.10 -5.73 4.52
N ILE A 83 10.15 -6.12 3.68
CA ILE A 83 10.01 -7.49 3.15
C ILE A 83 11.00 -7.69 2.00
N ARG A 84 12.09 -8.40 2.27
CA ARG A 84 13.23 -8.55 1.34
C ARG A 84 13.64 -9.99 1.07
N THR A 85 13.09 -10.96 1.80
CA THR A 85 13.43 -12.40 1.68
C THR A 85 12.17 -13.27 1.72
N MET A 86 12.29 -14.51 1.22
CA MET A 86 11.23 -15.52 1.37
C MET A 86 10.90 -15.80 2.83
N ALA A 87 11.88 -15.75 3.72
CA ALA A 87 11.66 -15.92 5.16
C ALA A 87 10.79 -14.80 5.75
N ASP A 88 10.89 -13.57 5.23
CA ASP A 88 10.00 -12.46 5.65
C ASP A 88 8.57 -12.70 5.16
N VAL A 89 8.40 -13.11 3.91
CA VAL A 89 7.11 -13.48 3.34
C VAL A 89 6.44 -14.57 4.16
N GLU A 90 7.16 -15.64 4.45
CA GLU A 90 6.65 -16.78 5.25
C GLU A 90 6.32 -16.38 6.69
N TYR A 91 7.17 -15.57 7.29
CA TYR A 91 6.98 -15.07 8.65
C TYR A 91 5.62 -14.37 8.81
N TYR A 92 5.33 -13.41 7.94
CA TYR A 92 4.10 -12.62 8.05
C TYR A 92 2.85 -13.43 7.63
N LEU A 93 2.91 -14.16 6.51
CA LEU A 93 1.77 -14.94 6.05
C LEU A 93 1.38 -16.07 7.04
N SER A 94 2.35 -16.69 7.72
CA SER A 94 2.07 -17.71 8.75
C SER A 94 1.47 -17.15 10.03
N ARG A 95 1.52 -15.81 10.24
CA ARG A 95 0.99 -15.10 11.40
C ARG A 95 -0.29 -14.31 11.11
N GLY A 96 -1.01 -14.67 10.05
CA GLY A 96 -2.33 -14.11 9.78
C GLY A 96 -2.35 -12.87 8.89
N ILE A 97 -1.18 -12.34 8.46
CA ILE A 97 -1.16 -11.29 7.44
C ILE A 97 -1.75 -11.84 6.13
N SER A 98 -2.74 -11.14 5.59
CA SER A 98 -3.51 -11.61 4.45
C SER A 98 -2.78 -11.41 3.13
N ARG A 99 -1.97 -10.35 3.02
CA ARG A 99 -1.16 -10.04 1.84
C ARG A 99 0.12 -9.32 2.26
N VAL A 100 1.25 -9.72 1.69
CA VAL A 100 2.53 -9.03 1.83
C VAL A 100 2.83 -8.22 0.58
N ILE A 101 3.48 -7.06 0.76
CA ILE A 101 3.84 -6.14 -0.31
C ILE A 101 5.36 -6.11 -0.41
N ILE A 102 5.89 -6.55 -1.56
CA ILE A 102 7.31 -6.48 -1.88
C ILE A 102 7.53 -5.16 -2.65
N GLY A 103 8.22 -4.20 -2.03
CA GLY A 103 8.55 -2.91 -2.61
C GLY A 103 9.89 -2.91 -3.34
N SER A 104 10.89 -2.16 -2.86
CA SER A 104 12.22 -2.00 -3.50
C SER A 104 12.91 -3.30 -3.87
N ALA A 105 12.64 -4.39 -3.15
CA ALA A 105 13.17 -5.72 -3.48
C ALA A 105 12.64 -6.24 -4.84
N ALA A 106 11.47 -5.82 -5.31
CA ALA A 106 10.94 -6.22 -6.61
C ALA A 106 11.81 -5.70 -7.78
N LEU A 107 12.41 -4.52 -7.61
CA LEU A 107 13.33 -3.95 -8.59
C LEU A 107 14.71 -4.67 -8.56
N LYS A 108 15.21 -4.96 -7.35
CA LYS A 108 16.58 -5.49 -7.14
C LYS A 108 16.67 -7.00 -7.25
N ASN A 109 15.61 -7.73 -6.89
CA ASN A 109 15.57 -9.18 -6.84
C ASN A 109 14.25 -9.74 -7.39
N PRO A 110 14.04 -9.73 -8.71
CA PRO A 110 12.80 -10.24 -9.31
C PRO A 110 12.59 -11.75 -9.09
N ASP A 111 13.64 -12.51 -8.78
CA ASP A 111 13.53 -13.94 -8.48
C ASP A 111 12.83 -14.20 -7.15
N LEU A 112 13.04 -13.34 -6.15
CA LEU A 112 12.26 -13.36 -4.92
C LEU A 112 10.75 -13.21 -5.22
N VAL A 113 10.39 -12.24 -6.07
CA VAL A 113 8.99 -12.00 -6.42
C VAL A 113 8.40 -13.20 -7.15
N ARG A 114 9.15 -13.79 -8.10
CA ARG A 114 8.73 -14.99 -8.84
C ARG A 114 8.48 -16.17 -7.89
N GLU A 115 9.39 -16.42 -6.95
CA GLU A 115 9.25 -17.50 -5.98
C GLU A 115 8.05 -17.26 -5.06
N ALA A 116 7.91 -16.05 -4.53
CA ALA A 116 6.81 -15.67 -3.65
C ALA A 116 5.45 -15.75 -4.36
N ALA A 117 5.34 -15.22 -5.58
CA ALA A 117 4.12 -15.26 -6.38
C ALA A 117 3.74 -16.71 -6.75
N LYS A 118 4.71 -17.54 -7.12
CA LYS A 118 4.47 -18.96 -7.41
C LYS A 118 3.96 -19.72 -6.19
N LYS A 119 4.52 -19.46 -5.01
CA LYS A 119 4.19 -20.21 -3.78
C LYS A 119 2.90 -19.72 -3.12
N TYR A 120 2.66 -18.39 -3.14
CA TYR A 120 1.60 -17.77 -2.34
C TYR A 120 0.51 -17.05 -3.16
N GLY A 121 0.71 -16.90 -4.48
CA GLY A 121 -0.31 -16.36 -5.39
C GLY A 121 -0.82 -14.99 -4.96
N GLU A 122 -2.13 -14.91 -4.71
CA GLU A 122 -2.83 -13.67 -4.36
C GLU A 122 -2.43 -13.04 -3.01
N LYS A 123 -1.67 -13.76 -2.21
CA LYS A 123 -1.15 -13.25 -0.94
C LYS A 123 0.11 -12.40 -1.11
N VAL A 124 0.56 -12.20 -2.36
CA VAL A 124 1.72 -11.38 -2.69
C VAL A 124 1.30 -10.25 -3.61
N ALA A 125 1.64 -9.03 -3.23
CA ALA A 125 1.55 -7.84 -4.07
C ALA A 125 2.93 -7.21 -4.26
N VAL A 126 3.07 -6.40 -5.29
CA VAL A 126 4.25 -5.57 -5.51
C VAL A 126 3.88 -4.10 -5.34
N GLY A 127 4.67 -3.38 -4.54
CA GLY A 127 4.63 -1.93 -4.44
C GLY A 127 5.54 -1.30 -5.50
N ILE A 128 4.99 -0.42 -6.31
CA ILE A 128 5.70 0.39 -7.29
C ILE A 128 5.49 1.85 -6.92
N ASP A 129 6.51 2.43 -6.33
CA ASP A 129 6.53 3.83 -5.99
C ASP A 129 7.26 4.58 -7.11
N ALA A 130 6.66 5.62 -7.66
CA ALA A 130 7.22 6.33 -8.78
C ALA A 130 7.21 7.84 -8.59
N ARG A 131 8.19 8.49 -9.17
CA ARG A 131 8.28 9.95 -9.28
C ARG A 131 8.49 10.31 -10.74
N ARG A 132 7.60 11.12 -11.30
CA ARG A 132 7.64 11.54 -12.73
C ARG A 132 7.76 10.34 -13.68
N GLY A 133 7.03 9.27 -13.40
CA GLY A 133 7.00 8.07 -14.23
C GLY A 133 8.17 7.11 -14.07
N MET A 134 9.17 7.42 -13.21
CA MET A 134 10.33 6.57 -12.95
C MET A 134 10.25 5.94 -11.56
N VAL A 135 10.61 4.65 -11.46
CA VAL A 135 10.52 3.89 -10.21
C VAL A 135 11.53 4.42 -9.21
N ALA A 136 11.06 4.65 -7.98
CA ALA A 136 11.89 4.98 -6.83
C ALA A 136 12.11 3.73 -5.94
N ALA A 137 13.25 3.69 -5.28
CA ALA A 137 13.67 2.60 -4.41
C ALA A 137 14.26 3.14 -3.10
N GLU A 138 14.60 2.23 -2.18
CA GLU A 138 15.27 2.53 -0.90
C GLU A 138 14.54 3.61 -0.08
N GLY A 139 13.22 3.44 0.10
CA GLY A 139 12.43 4.44 0.83
C GLY A 139 12.37 5.79 0.12
N TRP A 140 12.34 5.76 -1.23
CA TRP A 140 12.23 6.91 -2.13
C TRP A 140 13.51 7.78 -2.24
N LEU A 141 14.64 7.29 -1.73
CA LEU A 141 15.93 7.99 -1.77
C LEU A 141 16.62 7.89 -3.12
N GLU A 142 16.36 6.82 -3.86
CA GLU A 142 16.95 6.55 -5.17
C GLU A 142 15.87 6.51 -6.23
N THR A 143 16.15 7.09 -7.41
CA THR A 143 15.28 6.96 -8.60
C THR A 143 16.03 6.13 -9.62
N SER A 144 15.37 5.11 -10.16
CA SER A 144 15.93 4.23 -11.19
C SER A 144 15.66 4.78 -12.60
N ASP A 145 16.32 4.19 -13.61
CA ASP A 145 16.06 4.47 -15.02
C ASP A 145 14.92 3.62 -15.60
N ILE A 146 14.18 2.89 -14.74
CA ILE A 146 13.08 2.00 -15.14
C ILE A 146 11.76 2.71 -14.93
N SER A 147 10.91 2.72 -15.96
CA SER A 147 9.56 3.26 -15.83
C SER A 147 8.67 2.34 -15.00
N TYR A 148 7.67 2.92 -14.31
CA TYR A 148 6.70 2.15 -13.53
C TYR A 148 5.94 1.12 -14.38
N ILE A 149 5.62 1.44 -15.64
CA ILE A 149 4.96 0.51 -16.58
C ILE A 149 5.89 -0.66 -16.92
N GLU A 150 7.16 -0.39 -17.15
CA GLU A 150 8.13 -1.44 -17.45
C GLU A 150 8.29 -2.39 -16.27
N LEU A 151 8.44 -1.87 -15.05
CA LEU A 151 8.50 -2.71 -13.85
C LEU A 151 7.21 -3.52 -13.66
N ALA A 152 6.05 -2.90 -13.86
CA ALA A 152 4.76 -3.59 -13.74
C ALA A 152 4.66 -4.78 -14.70
N LYS A 153 5.04 -4.60 -15.98
CA LYS A 153 5.08 -5.69 -16.96
C LYS A 153 6.05 -6.80 -16.59
N ARG A 154 7.22 -6.44 -16.04
CA ARG A 154 8.17 -7.44 -15.52
C ARG A 154 7.57 -8.25 -14.37
N MET A 155 6.84 -7.60 -13.46
CA MET A 155 6.19 -8.26 -12.32
C MET A 155 5.00 -9.13 -12.75
N GLU A 156 4.20 -8.67 -13.71
CA GLU A 156 3.17 -9.49 -14.34
C GLU A 156 3.75 -10.77 -14.94
N ASN A 157 4.84 -10.66 -15.70
CA ASN A 157 5.52 -11.80 -16.34
C ASN A 157 6.07 -12.84 -15.34
N VAL A 158 6.37 -12.45 -14.10
CA VAL A 158 6.78 -13.38 -13.05
C VAL A 158 5.62 -13.90 -12.19
N GLY A 159 4.36 -13.54 -12.55
CA GLY A 159 3.15 -14.09 -11.96
C GLY A 159 2.48 -13.24 -10.88
N VAL A 160 2.90 -11.99 -10.71
CA VAL A 160 2.23 -11.03 -9.81
C VAL A 160 0.85 -10.69 -10.34
N ARG A 161 -0.14 -10.64 -9.45
CA ARG A 161 -1.54 -10.30 -9.76
C ARG A 161 -2.02 -8.99 -9.15
N TYR A 162 -1.29 -8.44 -8.19
CA TYR A 162 -1.66 -7.24 -7.44
C TYR A 162 -0.50 -6.27 -7.42
N ILE A 163 -0.73 -5.06 -7.89
CA ILE A 163 0.24 -3.96 -7.89
C ILE A 163 -0.36 -2.77 -7.14
N ILE A 164 0.40 -2.25 -6.20
CA ILE A 164 0.08 -0.99 -5.53
C ILE A 164 0.97 0.06 -6.19
N TYR A 165 0.34 1.06 -6.81
CA TYR A 165 1.06 2.16 -7.46
C TYR A 165 0.94 3.41 -6.60
N THR A 166 2.09 3.95 -6.17
CA THR A 166 2.17 5.20 -5.42
C THR A 166 2.83 6.29 -6.27
N ASP A 167 2.10 7.37 -6.54
CA ASP A 167 2.71 8.61 -7.03
C ASP A 167 3.27 9.39 -5.83
N ILE A 168 4.61 9.43 -5.73
CA ILE A 168 5.32 10.06 -4.61
C ILE A 168 5.07 11.57 -4.55
N ASP A 169 4.94 12.23 -5.70
CA ASP A 169 4.71 13.68 -5.74
C ASP A 169 3.30 14.07 -5.26
N CYS A 170 2.35 13.13 -5.32
CA CYS A 170 0.99 13.29 -4.80
C CYS A 170 0.84 12.80 -3.35
N ASP A 171 1.72 11.90 -2.88
CA ASP A 171 1.55 11.26 -1.57
C ASP A 171 1.56 12.25 -0.41
N GLY A 172 0.54 12.14 0.46
CA GLY A 172 0.35 13.04 1.59
C GLY A 172 -0.10 14.46 1.25
N MET A 173 -0.36 14.78 -0.03
CA MET A 173 -0.66 16.16 -0.48
C MET A 173 -2.15 16.52 -0.46
N LEU A 174 -3.07 15.54 -0.49
CA LEU A 174 -4.52 15.76 -0.69
C LEU A 174 -4.81 16.57 -1.96
N SER A 175 -4.06 16.32 -3.03
CA SER A 175 -4.15 17.03 -4.32
C SER A 175 -4.98 16.29 -5.37
N GLY A 176 -5.50 15.12 -5.05
CA GLY A 176 -6.04 14.14 -5.95
C GLY A 176 -4.97 13.11 -6.41
N PRO A 177 -5.38 11.89 -6.78
CA PRO A 177 -4.49 10.87 -7.32
C PRO A 177 -4.07 11.23 -8.75
N ASN A 178 -2.93 10.73 -9.20
CA ASN A 178 -2.49 10.85 -10.58
C ASN A 178 -3.28 9.88 -11.48
N LEU A 179 -4.52 10.26 -11.78
CA LEU A 179 -5.45 9.42 -12.54
C LEU A 179 -4.89 9.06 -13.92
N ARG A 180 -4.12 9.96 -14.56
CA ARG A 180 -3.51 9.71 -15.87
C ARG A 180 -2.53 8.53 -15.81
N GLU A 181 -1.59 8.54 -14.87
CA GLU A 181 -0.61 7.45 -14.77
C GLU A 181 -1.26 6.15 -14.31
N LEU A 182 -2.23 6.21 -13.41
CA LEU A 182 -3.01 5.06 -12.97
C LEU A 182 -3.77 4.40 -14.12
N THR A 183 -4.43 5.19 -14.98
CA THR A 183 -5.13 4.67 -16.16
C THR A 183 -4.15 4.04 -17.15
N LEU A 184 -3.04 4.71 -17.45
CA LEU A 184 -1.99 4.15 -18.32
C LEU A 184 -1.44 2.83 -17.80
N LEU A 185 -1.26 2.71 -16.48
CA LEU A 185 -0.80 1.47 -15.86
C LEU A 185 -1.86 0.38 -15.95
N ASN A 186 -3.11 0.70 -15.61
CA ASN A 186 -4.23 -0.24 -15.64
C ASN A 186 -4.48 -0.80 -17.04
N ASP A 187 -4.28 0.02 -18.10
CA ASP A 187 -4.38 -0.40 -19.49
C ASP A 187 -3.16 -1.23 -19.96
N ALA A 188 -2.01 -1.06 -19.31
CA ALA A 188 -0.75 -1.69 -19.74
C ALA A 188 -0.54 -3.11 -19.23
N VAL A 189 -1.24 -3.52 -18.17
CA VAL A 189 -1.11 -4.84 -17.51
C VAL A 189 -2.47 -5.40 -17.13
N SER A 190 -2.56 -6.72 -16.94
CA SER A 190 -3.78 -7.39 -16.46
C SER A 190 -3.84 -7.52 -14.92
N CYS A 191 -2.85 -7.00 -14.22
CA CYS A 191 -2.81 -7.00 -12.78
C CYS A 191 -3.90 -6.11 -12.16
N ASN A 192 -4.33 -6.46 -10.97
CA ASN A 192 -5.21 -5.64 -10.14
C ASN A 192 -4.44 -4.43 -9.60
N ILE A 193 -4.76 -3.23 -10.06
CA ILE A 193 -4.06 -2.00 -9.68
C ILE A 193 -4.76 -1.33 -8.50
N THR A 194 -4.02 -1.08 -7.43
CA THR A 194 -4.44 -0.29 -6.27
C THR A 194 -3.76 1.08 -6.32
N ALA A 195 -4.56 2.14 -6.32
CA ALA A 195 -4.07 3.51 -6.31
C ALA A 195 -3.60 3.91 -4.90
N SER A 196 -2.43 4.56 -4.83
CA SER A 196 -1.87 5.13 -3.61
C SER A 196 -1.30 6.53 -3.86
N GLY A 197 -1.47 7.42 -2.89
CA GLY A 197 -1.00 8.80 -2.97
C GLY A 197 -2.05 9.79 -3.49
N GLY A 198 -2.19 10.90 -2.79
CA GLY A 198 -2.97 12.06 -3.22
C GLY A 198 -4.47 12.04 -2.95
N ILE A 199 -5.10 10.91 -2.73
CA ILE A 199 -6.57 10.77 -2.60
C ILE A 199 -7.08 11.72 -1.51
N LYS A 200 -8.02 12.60 -1.90
CA LYS A 200 -8.48 13.71 -1.09
C LYS A 200 -9.91 13.53 -0.59
N ASP A 201 -10.84 13.19 -1.48
CA ASP A 201 -12.25 13.18 -1.19
C ASP A 201 -13.03 12.08 -1.96
N SER A 202 -14.35 12.05 -1.79
CA SER A 202 -15.24 11.09 -2.44
C SER A 202 -15.32 11.24 -3.97
N GLY A 203 -14.99 12.41 -4.50
CA GLY A 203 -14.87 12.64 -5.95
C GLY A 203 -13.71 11.84 -6.54
N ASP A 204 -12.57 11.80 -5.85
CA ASP A 204 -11.42 11.00 -6.26
C ASP A 204 -11.75 9.49 -6.24
N ILE A 205 -12.50 9.03 -5.22
CA ILE A 205 -12.94 7.63 -5.14
C ILE A 205 -13.83 7.24 -6.32
N LYS A 206 -14.75 8.12 -6.70
CA LYS A 206 -15.60 7.91 -7.89
C LYS A 206 -14.77 7.84 -9.16
N ALA A 207 -13.82 8.78 -9.34
CA ALA A 207 -12.95 8.81 -10.52
C ALA A 207 -12.09 7.55 -10.64
N LEU A 208 -11.54 7.04 -9.53
CA LEU A 208 -10.77 5.79 -9.51
C LEU A 208 -11.65 4.57 -9.83
N LYS A 209 -12.87 4.52 -9.29
CA LYS A 209 -13.83 3.46 -9.60
C LYS A 209 -14.22 3.47 -11.07
N ASP A 210 -14.51 4.64 -11.64
CA ASP A 210 -14.89 4.81 -13.04
C ASP A 210 -13.74 4.45 -14.00
N ALA A 211 -12.49 4.65 -13.57
CA ALA A 211 -11.29 4.21 -14.29
C ALA A 211 -11.01 2.69 -14.15
N GLY A 212 -11.87 1.94 -13.47
CA GLY A 212 -11.76 0.48 -13.36
C GLY A 212 -10.65 0.00 -12.43
N LEU A 213 -10.15 0.81 -11.51
CA LEU A 213 -9.11 0.41 -10.56
C LEU A 213 -9.63 -0.64 -9.58
N TYR A 214 -8.74 -1.56 -9.19
CA TYR A 214 -9.05 -2.61 -8.22
C TYR A 214 -9.25 -2.05 -6.80
N GLY A 215 -8.40 -1.10 -6.38
CA GLY A 215 -8.44 -0.56 -5.03
C GLY A 215 -7.90 0.84 -4.90
N ALA A 216 -8.12 1.43 -3.72
CA ALA A 216 -7.65 2.75 -3.34
C ALA A 216 -7.17 2.76 -1.89
N ILE A 217 -5.93 3.18 -1.64
CA ILE A 217 -5.36 3.35 -0.30
C ILE A 217 -5.65 4.77 0.18
N CYS A 218 -6.45 4.86 1.26
CA CYS A 218 -6.87 6.11 1.85
C CYS A 218 -6.22 6.29 3.22
N GLY A 219 -5.29 7.22 3.30
CA GLY A 219 -4.58 7.52 4.54
C GLY A 219 -4.94 8.90 5.07
N ARG A 220 -4.16 9.92 4.68
CA ARG A 220 -4.25 11.28 5.21
C ARG A 220 -5.66 11.89 5.12
N SER A 221 -6.40 11.60 4.06
CA SER A 221 -7.77 12.10 3.86
C SER A 221 -8.74 11.65 4.96
N ILE A 222 -8.62 10.41 5.44
CA ILE A 222 -9.45 9.90 6.53
C ILE A 222 -9.10 10.62 7.84
N TYR A 223 -7.80 10.73 8.18
CA TYR A 223 -7.37 11.39 9.42
C TYR A 223 -7.63 12.89 9.45
N LYS A 224 -7.60 13.57 8.29
CA LYS A 224 -7.93 15.00 8.18
C LYS A 224 -9.45 15.25 7.99
N GLY A 225 -10.26 14.19 7.86
CA GLY A 225 -11.71 14.28 7.71
C GLY A 225 -12.18 14.84 6.36
N THR A 226 -11.29 14.85 5.34
CA THR A 226 -11.69 15.28 3.98
C THR A 226 -12.38 14.16 3.20
N LEU A 227 -12.22 12.90 3.64
CA LEU A 227 -12.88 11.71 3.13
C LEU A 227 -13.54 10.96 4.29
N ASP A 228 -14.87 10.82 4.25
CA ASP A 228 -15.57 9.90 5.14
C ASP A 228 -15.40 8.46 4.65
N LEU A 229 -14.92 7.59 5.54
CA LEU A 229 -14.64 6.20 5.18
C LEU A 229 -15.92 5.42 4.84
N ARG A 230 -17.05 5.69 5.52
CA ARG A 230 -18.33 5.02 5.24
C ARG A 230 -18.86 5.43 3.86
N GLU A 231 -18.76 6.72 3.52
CA GLU A 231 -19.13 7.22 2.19
C GLU A 231 -18.25 6.57 1.11
N ALA A 232 -16.93 6.52 1.31
CA ALA A 232 -16.01 5.88 0.36
C ALA A 232 -16.34 4.39 0.14
N LEU A 233 -16.63 3.66 1.22
CA LEU A 233 -17.03 2.26 1.15
C LEU A 233 -18.38 2.08 0.43
N GLU A 234 -19.34 3.00 0.65
CA GLU A 234 -20.64 2.95 0.00
C GLU A 234 -20.56 3.21 -1.50
N ILE A 235 -19.77 4.18 -1.93
CA ILE A 235 -19.47 4.44 -3.36
C ILE A 235 -18.92 3.16 -4.04
N CYS A 236 -18.15 2.35 -3.31
CA CYS A 236 -17.52 1.15 -3.84
C CYS A 236 -18.36 -0.14 -3.72
N ARG A 237 -19.49 -0.11 -3.02
CA ARG A 237 -20.45 -1.23 -3.01
C ARG A 237 -20.99 -1.44 -4.42
N GLU A 238 -21.10 -2.70 -4.82
CA GLU A 238 -21.83 -3.13 -6.01
C GLU A 238 -23.28 -3.43 -5.65
#